data_17a4010617d642c04e71d8297eb92866
#
_entry.id   17a4010617d642c04e71d8297eb92866
#
_cell.length_a   1.000
_cell.length_b   1.000
_cell.length_c   1.000
_cell.angle_alpha   90.00
_cell.angle_beta   90.00
_cell.angle_gamma   90.00
#
_symmetry.space_group_name_H-M   'P 1'
#
loop_
_entity.id
_entity.type
_entity.pdbx_description
1 polymer ?
#
loop_
_entity_poly.entity_id
_entity_poly.type
_entity_poly.pdbx_seq_one_letter_code
_entity_poly.pdbx_strand_id
1 'polypeptide(L)'
;GVKEELPVVEAEKIKAKVSEIYSHNNFMQECGIYIVDMSCGSATVAVKVDPERHANLNGMAHGGLVATLADNATGIAGATIGKRVVTSTIATDFIKGAPVGTTISATSRITHADDRLVTINIEVRDLDNDTLVAKATAAMIVVDTFAGIPEKW
;
A
#
# COMPACT_ATOMS: atom_id res chain seq x y z
N GLY A 1 7.74 24.55 -15.47
CA GLY A 1 9.08 24.04 -15.68
C GLY A 1 9.06 22.54 -15.90
N VAL A 2 9.92 22.06 -16.75
CA VAL A 2 10.08 20.61 -16.99
C VAL A 2 10.53 19.97 -15.68
N LYS A 3 9.76 19.02 -15.16
CA LYS A 3 10.22 18.19 -14.03
C LYS A 3 11.34 17.30 -14.55
N GLU A 4 12.53 17.48 -14.00
CA GLU A 4 13.60 16.53 -14.24
C GLU A 4 13.25 15.23 -13.50
N GLU A 5 13.02 14.15 -14.26
CA GLU A 5 12.90 12.83 -13.67
C GLU A 5 14.28 12.39 -13.15
N LEU A 6 14.29 11.78 -11.98
CA LEU A 6 15.53 11.19 -11.45
C LEU A 6 15.99 10.06 -12.39
N PRO A 7 17.31 9.90 -12.58
CA PRO A 7 17.85 8.74 -13.26
C PRO A 7 17.27 7.43 -12.70
N VAL A 8 17.06 6.45 -13.55
CA VAL A 8 16.52 5.13 -13.18
C VAL A 8 17.30 4.52 -12.00
N VAL A 9 18.62 4.69 -11.97
CA VAL A 9 19.47 4.20 -10.86
C VAL A 9 19.08 4.83 -9.52
N GLU A 10 18.77 6.13 -9.50
CA GLU A 10 18.34 6.81 -8.27
C GLU A 10 16.95 6.36 -7.83
N ALA A 11 16.01 6.19 -8.77
CA ALA A 11 14.68 5.67 -8.48
C ALA A 11 14.77 4.24 -7.88
N GLU A 12 15.61 3.37 -8.43
CA GLU A 12 15.81 2.01 -7.91
C GLU A 12 16.42 2.02 -6.50
N LYS A 13 17.33 2.96 -6.19
CA LYS A 13 17.87 3.12 -4.84
C LYS A 13 16.79 3.54 -3.83
N ILE A 14 15.90 4.44 -4.23
CA ILE A 14 14.79 4.87 -3.37
C ILE A 14 13.84 3.71 -3.11
N LYS A 15 13.46 2.95 -4.14
CA LYS A 15 12.62 1.76 -4.01
C LYS A 15 13.26 0.73 -3.07
N ALA A 16 14.56 0.48 -3.22
CA ALA A 16 15.29 -0.45 -2.36
C ALA A 16 15.28 0.01 -0.90
N LYS A 17 15.44 1.30 -0.66
CA LYS A 17 15.41 1.88 0.69
C LYS A 17 14.03 1.75 1.33
N VAL A 18 12.97 2.04 0.62
CA VAL A 18 11.59 1.87 1.11
C VAL A 18 11.32 0.39 1.40
N SER A 19 11.72 -0.51 0.51
CA SER A 19 11.57 -1.96 0.70
C SER A 19 12.32 -2.44 1.95
N GLU A 20 13.52 -1.94 2.22
CA GLU A 20 14.27 -2.26 3.42
C GLU A 20 13.53 -1.80 4.69
N ILE A 21 12.98 -0.59 4.70
CA ILE A 21 12.20 -0.07 5.82
C ILE A 21 11.03 -1.02 6.12
N TYR A 22 10.27 -1.40 5.10
CA TYR A 22 9.08 -2.23 5.27
C TYR A 22 9.38 -3.71 5.48
N SER A 23 10.61 -4.17 5.26
CA SER A 23 11.03 -5.51 5.65
C SER A 23 10.96 -5.72 7.17
N HIS A 24 10.96 -4.64 7.94
CA HIS A 24 10.83 -4.65 9.41
C HIS A 24 9.39 -4.47 9.89
N ASN A 25 8.41 -4.38 8.98
CA ASN A 25 7.00 -4.33 9.34
C ASN A 25 6.50 -5.75 9.65
N ASN A 26 6.54 -6.13 10.93
CA ASN A 26 6.25 -7.49 11.36
C ASN A 26 4.83 -7.93 11.02
N PHE A 27 3.85 -7.06 11.21
CA PHE A 27 2.44 -7.40 10.92
C PHE A 27 2.23 -7.66 9.42
N MET A 28 2.82 -6.84 8.57
CA MET A 28 2.80 -7.04 7.12
C MET A 28 3.41 -8.39 6.74
N GLN A 29 4.57 -8.75 7.33
CA GLN A 29 5.24 -10.01 7.08
C GLN A 29 4.40 -11.20 7.53
N GLU A 30 3.80 -11.14 8.73
CA GLU A 30 2.93 -12.19 9.26
C GLU A 30 1.70 -12.42 8.38
N CYS A 31 1.17 -11.38 7.77
CA CYS A 31 0.06 -11.51 6.82
C CYS A 31 0.48 -12.08 5.46
N GLY A 32 1.78 -12.16 5.18
CA GLY A 32 2.28 -12.59 3.88
C GLY A 32 2.15 -11.54 2.78
N ILE A 33 1.99 -10.28 3.16
CA ILE A 33 1.87 -9.17 2.21
C ILE A 33 3.27 -8.77 1.70
N TYR A 34 3.39 -8.54 0.41
CA TYR A 34 4.65 -8.15 -0.21
C TYR A 34 4.47 -6.95 -1.14
N ILE A 35 5.54 -6.21 -1.33
CA ILE A 35 5.56 -5.05 -2.24
C ILE A 35 5.74 -5.57 -3.68
N VAL A 36 4.84 -5.15 -4.57
CA VAL A 36 4.91 -5.46 -6.00
C VAL A 36 5.70 -4.39 -6.74
N ASP A 37 5.34 -3.13 -6.52
CA ASP A 37 6.01 -1.98 -7.13
C ASP A 37 5.68 -0.71 -6.36
N MET A 38 6.43 0.34 -6.65
CA MET A 38 6.18 1.67 -6.13
C MET A 38 6.71 2.73 -7.08
N SER A 39 6.13 3.90 -6.99
CA SER A 39 6.59 5.12 -7.65
C SER A 39 6.40 6.28 -6.67
N CYS A 40 6.85 7.46 -7.04
CA CYS A 40 6.69 8.62 -6.16
C CYS A 40 5.20 8.91 -5.90
N GLY A 41 4.76 8.73 -4.66
CA GLY A 41 3.37 8.93 -4.24
C GLY A 41 2.42 7.77 -4.51
N SER A 42 2.96 6.59 -4.89
CA SER A 42 2.13 5.41 -5.17
C SER A 42 2.83 4.13 -4.77
N ALA A 43 2.07 3.13 -4.36
CA ALA A 43 2.59 1.82 -4.03
C ALA A 43 1.56 0.74 -4.38
N THR A 44 2.06 -0.42 -4.78
CA THR A 44 1.25 -1.62 -4.98
C THR A 44 1.79 -2.73 -4.11
N VAL A 45 0.93 -3.31 -3.31
CA VAL A 45 1.20 -4.48 -2.48
C VAL A 45 0.25 -5.60 -2.85
N ALA A 46 0.63 -6.84 -2.57
CA ALA A 46 -0.20 -7.99 -2.89
C ALA A 46 -0.11 -9.05 -1.80
N VAL A 47 -1.07 -9.95 -1.82
CA VAL A 47 -1.10 -11.13 -0.96
C VAL A 47 -1.89 -12.23 -1.66
N LYS A 48 -1.40 -13.46 -1.57
CA LYS A 48 -2.18 -14.64 -1.95
C LYS A 48 -3.11 -14.99 -0.79
N VAL A 49 -4.40 -15.07 -1.04
CA VAL A 49 -5.39 -15.35 0.00
C VAL A 49 -5.26 -16.81 0.46
N ASP A 50 -4.70 -16.97 1.65
CA ASP A 50 -4.44 -18.30 2.24
C ASP A 50 -5.71 -18.84 2.92
N PRO A 51 -6.17 -20.07 2.58
CA PRO A 51 -7.39 -20.62 3.16
C PRO A 51 -7.33 -20.84 4.68
N GLU A 52 -6.14 -21.04 5.24
CA GLU A 52 -6.00 -21.29 6.67
C GLU A 52 -5.76 -20.02 7.50
N ARG A 53 -5.19 -18.98 6.89
CA ARG A 53 -4.84 -17.73 7.60
C ARG A 53 -5.74 -16.55 7.29
N HIS A 54 -6.33 -16.49 6.11
CA HIS A 54 -6.96 -15.28 5.59
C HIS A 54 -8.46 -15.43 5.30
N ALA A 55 -9.00 -16.64 5.38
CA ALA A 55 -10.37 -16.91 4.97
C ALA A 55 -11.38 -16.46 6.02
N ASN A 56 -12.53 -15.98 5.54
CA ASN A 56 -13.74 -15.88 6.34
C ASN A 56 -14.53 -17.19 6.29
N LEU A 57 -15.69 -17.23 6.94
CA LEU A 57 -16.55 -18.43 6.96
C LEU A 57 -17.11 -18.81 5.58
N ASN A 58 -17.05 -17.91 4.60
CA ASN A 58 -17.59 -18.11 3.25
C ASN A 58 -16.51 -18.52 2.23
N GLY A 59 -15.30 -18.84 2.67
CA GLY A 59 -14.20 -19.21 1.76
C GLY A 59 -13.64 -18.04 0.96
N MET A 60 -13.84 -16.82 1.45
CA MET A 60 -13.35 -15.59 0.83
C MET A 60 -12.31 -14.93 1.71
N ALA A 61 -11.53 -14.01 1.14
CA ALA A 61 -10.64 -13.17 1.92
C ALA A 61 -11.44 -12.45 3.01
N HIS A 62 -10.99 -12.56 4.26
CA HIS A 62 -11.58 -11.82 5.36
C HIS A 62 -11.51 -10.32 5.08
N GLY A 63 -12.57 -9.57 5.40
CA GLY A 63 -12.58 -8.11 5.22
C GLY A 63 -11.41 -7.42 5.95
N GLY A 64 -11.00 -7.98 7.10
CA GLY A 64 -9.82 -7.50 7.82
C GLY A 64 -8.52 -7.65 7.03
N LEU A 65 -8.37 -8.69 6.22
CA LEU A 65 -7.21 -8.83 5.33
C LEU A 65 -7.23 -7.76 4.25
N VAL A 66 -8.39 -7.55 3.62
CA VAL A 66 -8.55 -6.53 2.57
C VAL A 66 -8.23 -5.14 3.12
N ALA A 67 -8.74 -4.81 4.29
CA ALA A 67 -8.46 -3.55 4.96
C ALA A 67 -6.97 -3.42 5.33
N THR A 68 -6.34 -4.48 5.81
CA THR A 68 -4.91 -4.51 6.13
C THR A 68 -4.06 -4.30 4.87
N LEU A 69 -4.42 -4.95 3.78
CA LEU A 69 -3.71 -4.78 2.50
C LEU A 69 -3.77 -3.33 2.04
N ALA A 70 -4.94 -2.72 2.08
CA ALA A 70 -5.14 -1.31 1.74
C ALA A 70 -4.32 -0.39 2.66
N ASP A 71 -4.33 -0.64 3.96
CA ASP A 71 -3.59 0.16 4.94
C ASP A 71 -2.07 0.05 4.73
N ASN A 72 -1.55 -1.13 4.43
CA ASN A 72 -0.12 -1.30 4.13
C ASN A 72 0.30 -0.47 2.90
N ALA A 73 -0.53 -0.42 1.87
CA ALA A 73 -0.24 0.39 0.69
C ALA A 73 -0.14 1.88 1.02
N THR A 74 -0.88 2.38 2.01
CA THR A 74 -0.84 3.79 2.40
C THR A 74 0.47 4.19 3.04
N GLY A 75 0.95 3.40 4.00
CA GLY A 75 2.22 3.68 4.68
C GLY A 75 3.39 3.69 3.72
N ILE A 76 3.42 2.74 2.79
CA ILE A 76 4.47 2.65 1.78
C ILE A 76 4.43 3.86 0.84
N ALA A 77 3.24 4.29 0.38
CA ALA A 77 3.11 5.49 -0.42
C ALA A 77 3.67 6.73 0.29
N GLY A 78 3.38 6.88 1.59
CA GLY A 78 3.97 7.94 2.41
C GLY A 78 5.49 7.88 2.44
N ALA A 79 6.05 6.69 2.61
CA ALA A 79 7.50 6.49 2.62
C ALA A 79 8.14 6.86 1.28
N THR A 80 7.45 6.65 0.15
CA THR A 80 7.98 7.02 -1.18
C THR A 80 8.20 8.53 -1.36
N ILE A 81 7.58 9.35 -0.53
CA ILE A 81 7.79 10.81 -0.51
C ILE A 81 8.56 11.27 0.73
N GLY A 82 9.22 10.35 1.40
CA GLY A 82 10.06 10.64 2.56
C GLY A 82 9.30 10.87 3.88
N LYS A 83 8.05 10.52 3.96
CA LYS A 83 7.20 10.75 5.14
C LYS A 83 6.87 9.45 5.85
N ARG A 84 7.15 9.42 7.16
CA ARG A 84 6.65 8.37 8.05
C ARG A 84 5.27 8.77 8.51
N VAL A 85 4.28 7.94 8.22
CA VAL A 85 2.88 8.26 8.49
C VAL A 85 2.25 7.19 9.38
N VAL A 86 1.22 7.58 10.11
CA VAL A 86 0.34 6.68 10.85
C VAL A 86 -1.10 6.92 10.40
N THR A 87 -1.89 5.86 10.38
CA THR A 87 -3.28 5.93 9.94
C THR A 87 -4.12 6.67 10.98
N SER A 88 -4.75 7.78 10.54
CA SER A 88 -5.77 8.47 11.34
C SER A 88 -7.14 7.86 11.05
N THR A 89 -7.50 7.79 9.77
CA THR A 89 -8.74 7.15 9.34
C THR A 89 -8.51 6.38 8.05
N ILE A 90 -9.23 5.28 7.91
CA ILE A 90 -9.36 4.57 6.64
C ILE A 90 -10.79 4.08 6.50
N ALA A 91 -11.42 4.43 5.39
CA ALA A 91 -12.78 3.99 5.06
C ALA A 91 -12.70 3.08 3.84
N THR A 92 -13.21 1.86 3.99
CA THR A 92 -13.15 0.84 2.95
C THR A 92 -14.56 0.44 2.53
N ASP A 93 -14.84 0.54 1.24
CA ASP A 93 -16.05 0.00 0.62
C ASP A 93 -15.72 -1.37 0.02
N PHE A 94 -16.31 -2.43 0.58
CA PHE A 94 -16.14 -3.80 0.11
C PHE A 94 -17.15 -4.06 -1.01
N ILE A 95 -16.64 -4.31 -2.22
CA ILE A 95 -17.47 -4.38 -3.44
C ILE A 95 -17.73 -5.82 -3.85
N LYS A 96 -16.67 -6.67 -3.84
CA LYS A 96 -16.78 -8.06 -4.24
C LYS A 96 -15.81 -8.92 -3.43
N GLY A 97 -16.26 -10.12 -3.03
CA GLY A 97 -15.40 -11.08 -2.35
C GLY A 97 -14.29 -11.61 -3.25
N ALA A 98 -13.13 -11.87 -2.66
CA ALA A 98 -12.01 -12.53 -3.32
C ALA A 98 -11.88 -13.95 -2.78
N PRO A 99 -12.04 -14.99 -3.62
CA PRO A 99 -11.94 -16.36 -3.16
C PRO A 99 -10.54 -16.73 -2.60
N VAL A 100 -10.50 -17.67 -1.66
CA VAL A 100 -9.22 -18.23 -1.23
C VAL A 100 -8.45 -18.80 -2.42
N GLY A 101 -7.13 -18.69 -2.39
CA GLY A 101 -6.25 -19.11 -3.48
C GLY A 101 -5.99 -18.05 -4.55
N THR A 102 -6.78 -16.98 -4.59
CA THR A 102 -6.51 -15.87 -5.51
C THR A 102 -5.47 -14.91 -4.94
N THR A 103 -4.80 -14.18 -5.81
CA THR A 103 -3.91 -13.08 -5.43
C THR A 103 -4.67 -11.77 -5.54
N ILE A 104 -4.70 -11.00 -4.46
CA ILE A 104 -5.27 -9.67 -4.44
C ILE A 104 -4.17 -8.63 -4.29
N SER A 105 -4.33 -7.48 -4.93
CA SER A 105 -3.39 -6.36 -4.84
C SER A 105 -4.11 -5.08 -4.42
N ALA A 106 -3.41 -4.25 -3.66
CA ALA A 106 -3.85 -2.91 -3.33
C ALA A 106 -2.88 -1.91 -3.95
N THR A 107 -3.42 -0.96 -4.71
CA THR A 107 -2.65 0.15 -5.26
C THR A 107 -3.11 1.44 -4.61
N SER A 108 -2.18 2.13 -3.97
CA SER A 108 -2.39 3.42 -3.34
C SER A 108 -1.90 4.55 -4.21
N ARG A 109 -2.56 5.71 -4.10
CA ARG A 109 -2.16 6.94 -4.75
C ARG A 109 -2.40 8.11 -3.81
N ILE A 110 -1.36 8.88 -3.54
CA ILE A 110 -1.46 10.09 -2.73
C ILE A 110 -2.25 11.15 -3.52
N THR A 111 -3.28 11.71 -2.91
CA THR A 111 -4.11 12.78 -3.47
C THR A 111 -3.76 14.16 -2.92
N HIS A 112 -3.22 14.21 -1.71
CA HIS A 112 -2.73 15.42 -1.06
C HIS A 112 -1.63 15.05 -0.06
N ALA A 113 -0.60 15.88 0.03
CA ALA A 113 0.44 15.75 1.03
C ALA A 113 0.97 17.13 1.44
N ASP A 114 1.07 17.33 2.74
CA ASP A 114 1.76 18.47 3.35
C ASP A 114 2.59 17.97 4.55
N ASP A 115 3.09 18.87 5.38
CA ASP A 115 3.95 18.49 6.51
C ASP A 115 3.22 17.74 7.63
N ARG A 116 1.89 17.71 7.61
CA ARG A 116 1.07 17.16 8.69
C ARG A 116 0.14 16.04 8.25
N LEU A 117 -0.37 16.12 7.02
CA LEU A 117 -1.46 15.28 6.54
C LEU A 117 -1.13 14.74 5.15
N VAL A 118 -1.40 13.45 4.96
CA VAL A 118 -1.37 12.80 3.65
C VAL A 118 -2.71 12.12 3.43
N THR A 119 -3.38 12.43 2.33
CA THR A 119 -4.62 11.73 1.94
C THR A 119 -4.34 10.82 0.75
N ILE A 120 -4.98 9.65 0.75
CA ILE A 120 -4.63 8.57 -0.17
C ILE A 120 -5.91 7.86 -0.64
N ASN A 121 -5.98 7.56 -1.94
CA ASN A 121 -6.98 6.66 -2.50
C ASN A 121 -6.35 5.30 -2.76
N ILE A 122 -7.11 4.24 -2.52
CA ILE A 122 -6.66 2.86 -2.69
C ILE A 122 -7.70 2.06 -3.46
N GLU A 123 -7.26 1.22 -4.39
CA GLU A 123 -8.08 0.20 -5.03
C GLU A 123 -7.50 -1.17 -4.72
N VAL A 124 -8.37 -2.11 -4.36
CA VAL A 124 -8.01 -3.52 -4.15
C VAL A 124 -8.64 -4.35 -5.26
N ARG A 125 -7.83 -5.13 -5.95
CA ARG A 125 -8.25 -5.95 -7.09
C ARG A 125 -7.90 -7.41 -6.88
N ASP A 126 -8.78 -8.29 -7.35
CA ASP A 126 -8.50 -9.71 -7.53
C ASP A 126 -7.84 -9.86 -8.91
N LEU A 127 -6.56 -10.25 -8.91
CA LEU A 127 -5.77 -10.35 -10.13
C LEU A 127 -6.10 -11.59 -10.95
N ASP A 128 -6.60 -12.65 -10.33
CA ASP A 128 -6.93 -13.91 -11.00
C ASP A 128 -8.25 -13.78 -11.78
N ASN A 129 -9.22 -13.07 -11.22
CA ASN A 129 -10.53 -12.88 -11.83
C ASN A 129 -10.73 -11.50 -12.47
N ASP A 130 -9.73 -10.63 -12.38
CA ASP A 130 -9.75 -9.25 -12.89
C ASP A 130 -10.99 -8.46 -12.40
N THR A 131 -11.21 -8.48 -11.09
CA THR A 131 -12.37 -7.80 -10.48
C THR A 131 -11.94 -6.83 -9.40
N LEU A 132 -12.73 -5.74 -9.25
CA LEU A 132 -12.55 -4.78 -8.18
C LEU A 132 -13.13 -5.38 -6.88
N VAL A 133 -12.27 -5.52 -5.87
CA VAL A 133 -12.63 -6.09 -4.56
C VAL A 133 -13.10 -5.01 -3.60
N ALA A 134 -12.37 -3.90 -3.55
CA ALA A 134 -12.66 -2.80 -2.62
C ALA A 134 -12.06 -1.50 -3.11
N LYS A 135 -12.64 -0.40 -2.62
CA LYS A 135 -12.06 0.95 -2.71
C LYS A 135 -11.92 1.51 -1.30
N ALA A 136 -10.84 2.23 -1.06
CA ALA A 136 -10.63 2.86 0.24
C ALA A 136 -10.11 4.28 0.08
N THR A 137 -10.38 5.08 1.09
CA THR A 137 -9.78 6.41 1.26
C THR A 137 -9.15 6.47 2.64
N ALA A 138 -7.98 7.08 2.75
CA ALA A 138 -7.27 7.19 4.01
C ALA A 138 -6.79 8.60 4.26
N ALA A 139 -6.79 8.99 5.53
CA ALA A 139 -6.10 10.17 6.03
C ALA A 139 -5.01 9.72 6.99
N MET A 140 -3.77 10.13 6.71
CA MET A 140 -2.59 9.73 7.43
C MET A 140 -1.95 10.94 8.08
N ILE A 141 -1.47 10.78 9.30
CA ILE A 141 -0.74 11.84 10.01
C ILE A 141 0.76 11.61 9.85
N VAL A 142 1.46 12.67 9.45
CA VAL A 142 2.92 12.65 9.35
C VAL A 142 3.50 12.76 10.76
N VAL A 143 4.29 11.75 11.15
CA VAL A 143 4.91 11.69 12.49
C VAL A 143 6.42 11.88 12.43
N ASP A 144 7.04 11.68 11.27
CA ASP A 144 8.48 11.82 11.06
C ASP A 144 8.79 11.85 9.56
N THR A 145 10.05 11.94 9.23
CA THR A 145 10.56 11.85 7.85
C THR A 145 11.59 10.73 7.74
N PHE A 146 11.80 10.26 6.51
CA PHE A 146 12.87 9.30 6.19
C PHE A 146 14.00 10.04 5.48
N ALA A 147 15.18 10.06 6.11
CA ALA A 147 16.38 10.66 5.51
C ALA A 147 16.74 9.97 4.19
N GLY A 148 17.11 10.75 3.19
CA GLY A 148 17.57 10.25 1.90
C GLY A 148 16.45 9.84 0.94
N ILE A 149 15.19 10.06 1.27
CA ILE A 149 14.06 9.89 0.36
C ILE A 149 13.49 11.29 0.05
N PRO A 150 13.62 11.78 -1.19
CA PRO A 150 13.07 13.08 -1.57
C PRO A 150 11.56 13.03 -1.73
N GLU A 151 10.91 14.18 -1.69
CA GLU A 151 9.46 14.28 -1.89
C GLU A 151 9.02 13.99 -3.32
N LYS A 152 9.93 14.15 -4.28
CA LYS A 152 9.65 13.97 -5.72
C LYS A 152 10.80 13.22 -6.40
N TRP A 153 10.42 12.30 -7.20
CA TRP A 153 11.35 11.51 -8.02
C TRP A 153 10.62 10.72 -9.11
#